data_b0a5763ea466b5808e7c6955bb06b26e
#
_entry.id   b0a5763ea466b5808e7c6955bb06b26e
#
_cell.length_a   1.000
_cell.length_b   1.000
_cell.length_c   1.000
_cell.angle_alpha   90.00
_cell.angle_beta   90.00
_cell.angle_gamma   90.00
#
_symmetry.space_group_name_H-M   'P 1'
#
loop_
_entity.id
_entity.type
_entity.pdbx_description
1 polymer ?
#
loop_
_entity_poly.entity_id
_entity_poly.type
_entity_poly.pdbx_seq_one_letter_code
_entity_poly.pdbx_strand_id
1 'polypeptide(L)'
;MNSTNQHGMPTRALYRVLFASLLFIAIAFIVLIPNRNYNDILPSRKPSIKSRKVAVIFDNRADPRLVPIILHFSSILGPDWPILLFTTSTFRTVSKSFHRKTKDGSIQLRDLPSTLSFKKHTDVSGFMTTPWLWEQLAPAKHVLLFQLDSILCSNSPFEINDYLQYDFVGAPIQNLAGWGLGFNGGLSLRNLDKTLKIVRNNNWTAEVKVSREKGLDGVPILSTGTNDINAILPGHGNSPRIQYEDQWFFKKFMELPGAILPPLNVSTTFSVESIPYDTPFGVSFFSS
;
A
#
# COMPACT_ATOMS: atom_id res chain seq x y z
N MET A 1 58.48 59.52 -0.33
CA MET A 1 57.33 59.27 -1.23
C MET A 1 57.22 57.80 -1.42
N ASN A 2 56.38 57.08 -0.65
CA ASN A 2 56.15 55.66 -0.75
C ASN A 2 54.70 55.45 -1.12
N SER A 3 54.54 54.95 -2.33
CA SER A 3 53.22 54.57 -2.88
C SER A 3 52.97 53.13 -2.52
N THR A 4 51.97 52.85 -1.66
CA THR A 4 51.48 51.53 -1.35
C THR A 4 50.47 51.11 -2.38
N ASN A 5 50.79 50.12 -3.24
CA ASN A 5 49.88 49.45 -4.15
C ASN A 5 48.95 48.53 -3.36
N GLN A 6 47.69 48.90 -3.25
CA GLN A 6 46.61 47.99 -2.84
C GLN A 6 46.15 47.20 -4.09
N HIS A 7 46.52 45.93 -4.17
CA HIS A 7 45.93 44.98 -5.13
C HIS A 7 44.58 44.48 -4.58
N GLY A 8 43.50 45.14 -4.99
CA GLY A 8 42.14 44.60 -4.82
C GLY A 8 41.94 43.38 -5.73
N MET A 9 41.49 42.27 -5.17
CA MET A 9 41.09 41.12 -5.97
C MET A 9 40.00 41.51 -6.99
N PRO A 10 40.08 41.05 -8.22
CA PRO A 10 39.06 41.35 -9.21
C PRO A 10 37.72 40.74 -8.79
N THR A 11 36.66 41.55 -8.79
CA THR A 11 35.30 41.22 -8.36
C THR A 11 34.75 39.87 -8.92
N ARG A 12 35.18 39.49 -10.12
CA ARG A 12 34.83 38.20 -10.72
C ARG A 12 35.41 36.97 -10.00
N ALA A 13 36.55 37.07 -9.37
CA ALA A 13 37.15 35.99 -8.60
C ALA A 13 36.42 35.81 -7.26
N LEU A 14 35.99 36.90 -6.62
CA LEU A 14 35.18 36.87 -5.40
C LEU A 14 33.81 36.18 -5.60
N TYR A 15 33.12 36.49 -6.73
CA TYR A 15 31.85 35.85 -7.08
C TYR A 15 32.01 34.35 -7.35
N ARG A 16 33.12 33.92 -7.97
CA ARG A 16 33.39 32.47 -8.22
C ARG A 16 33.62 31.71 -6.93
N VAL A 17 34.35 32.30 -5.97
CA VAL A 17 34.60 31.69 -4.65
C VAL A 17 33.31 31.62 -3.83
N LEU A 18 32.48 32.67 -3.82
CA LEU A 18 31.20 32.69 -3.14
C LEU A 18 30.20 31.68 -3.76
N PHE A 19 30.17 31.56 -5.08
CA PHE A 19 29.31 30.59 -5.74
C PHE A 19 29.75 29.15 -5.47
N ALA A 20 31.05 28.88 -5.46
CA ALA A 20 31.59 27.55 -5.13
C ALA A 20 31.32 27.18 -3.67
N SER A 21 31.46 28.11 -2.73
CA SER A 21 31.16 27.85 -1.32
C SER A 21 29.68 27.65 -1.05
N LEU A 22 28.78 28.39 -1.71
CA LEU A 22 27.32 28.16 -1.62
C LEU A 22 26.91 26.80 -2.21
N LEU A 23 27.53 26.41 -3.33
CA LEU A 23 27.29 25.10 -3.93
C LEU A 23 27.78 23.95 -3.03
N PHE A 24 28.95 24.11 -2.39
CA PHE A 24 29.48 23.15 -1.43
C PHE A 24 28.61 23.04 -0.17
N ILE A 25 28.09 24.15 0.34
CA ILE A 25 27.15 24.17 1.48
C ILE A 25 25.82 23.48 1.09
N ALA A 26 25.31 23.72 -0.12
CA ALA A 26 24.10 23.08 -0.61
C ALA A 26 24.28 21.56 -0.77
N ILE A 27 25.41 21.11 -1.32
CA ILE A 27 25.74 19.69 -1.45
C ILE A 27 25.97 19.06 -0.08
N ALA A 28 26.66 19.73 0.84
CA ALA A 28 26.83 19.26 2.22
C ALA A 28 25.49 19.15 2.95
N PHE A 29 24.54 20.07 2.72
CA PHE A 29 23.19 19.97 3.28
C PHE A 29 22.40 18.78 2.70
N ILE A 30 22.56 18.48 1.40
CA ILE A 30 21.91 17.32 0.75
C ILE A 30 22.51 16.01 1.22
N VAL A 31 23.83 15.96 1.47
CA VAL A 31 24.52 14.76 1.93
C VAL A 31 24.38 14.56 3.45
N LEU A 32 24.23 15.66 4.22
CA LEU A 32 24.07 15.64 5.67
C LEU A 32 22.60 15.64 6.14
N ILE A 33 21.62 15.73 5.22
CA ILE A 33 20.26 15.33 5.58
C ILE A 33 20.34 13.82 5.77
N PRO A 34 20.38 13.31 7.02
CA PRO A 34 20.32 11.88 7.21
C PRO A 34 19.05 11.44 6.48
N ASN A 35 19.18 10.44 5.65
CA ASN A 35 18.05 9.67 5.15
C ASN A 35 17.30 9.25 6.42
N ARG A 36 16.34 10.10 6.87
CA ARG A 36 15.60 9.85 8.10
C ARG A 36 14.87 8.54 7.82
N ASN A 37 15.50 7.47 8.27
CA ASN A 37 14.88 6.18 8.31
C ASN A 37 13.54 6.40 9.00
N TYR A 38 12.45 6.16 8.31
CA TYR A 38 11.08 6.25 8.82
C TYR A 38 10.92 5.45 10.12
N ASN A 39 11.86 4.55 10.39
CA ASN A 39 11.96 3.72 11.59
C ASN A 39 12.39 4.48 12.85
N ASP A 40 13.00 5.68 12.74
CA ASP A 40 13.55 6.40 13.91
C ASP A 40 12.50 7.26 14.65
N ILE A 41 11.25 7.33 14.15
CA ILE A 41 10.23 8.28 14.67
C ILE A 41 9.22 7.60 15.61
N LEU A 42 9.22 6.26 15.73
CA LEU A 42 8.16 5.56 16.46
C LEU A 42 8.68 4.81 17.68
N PRO A 43 8.07 5.02 18.87
CA PRO A 43 8.29 4.13 19.98
C PRO A 43 7.83 2.74 19.57
N SER A 44 8.74 1.77 19.62
CA SER A 44 8.49 0.35 19.38
C SER A 44 7.49 -0.19 20.40
N ARG A 45 6.19 0.03 20.19
CA ARG A 45 5.17 -0.83 20.79
C ARG A 45 5.25 -2.17 20.06
N LYS A 46 5.87 -3.17 20.68
CA LYS A 46 5.88 -4.55 20.17
C LYS A 46 4.44 -4.95 19.85
N PRO A 47 4.17 -5.39 18.59
CA PRO A 47 2.83 -5.81 18.23
C PRO A 47 2.39 -6.97 19.12
N SER A 48 1.19 -6.87 19.68
CA SER A 48 0.60 -7.94 20.49
C SER A 48 -0.19 -8.95 19.65
N ILE A 49 0.09 -9.04 18.36
CA ILE A 49 -0.54 -10.01 17.46
C ILE A 49 -0.03 -11.40 17.86
N LYS A 50 -0.94 -12.27 18.29
CA LYS A 50 -0.64 -13.68 18.57
C LYS A 50 -1.04 -14.58 17.40
N SER A 51 -1.97 -14.11 16.57
CA SER A 51 -2.49 -14.87 15.43
C SER A 51 -1.52 -14.84 14.25
N ARG A 52 -1.52 -15.91 13.48
CA ARG A 52 -0.83 -15.98 12.18
C ARG A 52 -1.64 -15.33 11.05
N LYS A 53 -2.84 -14.89 11.34
CA LYS A 53 -3.80 -14.24 10.43
C LYS A 53 -4.24 -12.94 11.05
N VAL A 54 -4.39 -11.89 10.26
CA VAL A 54 -4.82 -10.58 10.73
C VAL A 54 -5.58 -9.84 9.63
N ALA A 55 -6.68 -9.19 9.97
CA ALA A 55 -7.34 -8.23 9.09
C ALA A 55 -6.89 -6.81 9.46
N VAL A 56 -6.71 -5.96 8.47
CA VAL A 56 -6.12 -4.62 8.64
C VAL A 56 -6.93 -3.59 7.90
N ILE A 57 -7.25 -2.51 8.59
CA ILE A 57 -7.75 -1.28 8.01
C ILE A 57 -6.95 -0.10 8.58
N PHE A 58 -6.69 0.89 7.75
CA PHE A 58 -6.09 2.15 8.18
C PHE A 58 -6.89 3.34 7.66
N ASP A 59 -7.22 4.26 8.55
CA ASP A 59 -7.89 5.50 8.22
C ASP A 59 -7.58 6.58 9.27
N ASN A 60 -7.21 7.76 8.83
CA ASN A 60 -6.96 8.91 9.68
C ASN A 60 -8.10 9.92 9.71
N ARG A 61 -9.22 9.60 9.06
CA ARG A 61 -10.44 10.42 9.00
C ARG A 61 -11.44 9.94 10.06
N ALA A 62 -12.25 10.85 10.56
CA ALA A 62 -13.37 10.54 11.46
C ALA A 62 -14.61 10.09 10.64
N ASP A 63 -14.47 9.00 9.89
CA ASP A 63 -15.55 8.50 9.04
C ASP A 63 -16.54 7.66 9.87
N PRO A 64 -17.86 7.96 9.84
CA PRO A 64 -18.85 7.24 10.62
C PRO A 64 -19.02 5.77 10.19
N ARG A 65 -18.62 5.40 8.97
CA ARG A 65 -18.67 4.02 8.46
C ARG A 65 -17.61 3.12 9.07
N LEU A 66 -16.54 3.69 9.66
CA LEU A 66 -15.39 2.93 10.14
C LEU A 66 -15.77 1.88 11.19
N VAL A 67 -16.54 2.25 12.17
CA VAL A 67 -16.97 1.32 13.24
C VAL A 67 -17.92 0.24 12.74
N PRO A 68 -19.01 0.56 11.99
CA PRO A 68 -19.88 -0.44 11.39
C PRO A 68 -19.15 -1.45 10.51
N ILE A 69 -18.26 -1.00 9.62
CA ILE A 69 -17.54 -1.90 8.72
C ILE A 69 -16.59 -2.83 9.47
N ILE A 70 -15.86 -2.33 10.47
CA ILE A 70 -14.98 -3.16 11.29
C ILE A 70 -15.78 -4.22 12.06
N LEU A 71 -16.92 -3.86 12.62
CA LEU A 71 -17.79 -4.82 13.31
C LEU A 71 -18.37 -5.87 12.37
N HIS A 72 -18.73 -5.47 11.14
CA HIS A 72 -19.17 -6.38 10.09
C HIS A 72 -18.07 -7.39 9.73
N PHE A 73 -16.87 -6.92 9.42
CA PHE A 73 -15.73 -7.80 9.14
C PHE A 73 -15.43 -8.73 10.31
N SER A 74 -15.42 -8.22 11.56
CA SER A 74 -15.19 -9.04 12.73
C SER A 74 -16.24 -10.12 12.93
N SER A 75 -17.50 -9.90 12.50
CA SER A 75 -18.56 -10.89 12.64
C SER A 75 -18.43 -12.04 11.62
N ILE A 76 -17.96 -11.77 10.42
CA ILE A 76 -17.80 -12.76 9.36
C ILE A 76 -16.48 -13.54 9.48
N LEU A 77 -15.39 -12.83 9.77
CA LEU A 77 -14.06 -13.44 9.85
C LEU A 77 -13.87 -14.32 11.10
N GLY A 78 -14.63 -14.07 12.17
CA GLY A 78 -14.53 -14.81 13.40
C GLY A 78 -13.27 -14.50 14.22
N PRO A 79 -13.02 -15.26 15.30
CA PRO A 79 -11.98 -14.97 16.29
C PRO A 79 -10.55 -15.22 15.79
N ASP A 80 -10.37 -16.03 14.75
CA ASP A 80 -9.04 -16.36 14.19
C ASP A 80 -8.41 -15.20 13.43
N TRP A 81 -9.20 -14.20 13.08
CA TRP A 81 -8.81 -13.02 12.33
C TRP A 81 -8.97 -11.75 13.17
N PRO A 82 -8.11 -11.47 14.16
CA PRO A 82 -8.16 -10.21 14.85
C PRO A 82 -8.00 -9.05 13.86
N ILE A 83 -8.72 -7.94 14.11
CA ILE A 83 -8.68 -6.76 13.26
C ILE A 83 -7.77 -5.71 13.89
N LEU A 84 -6.80 -5.21 13.12
CA LEU A 84 -6.01 -4.04 13.48
C LEU A 84 -6.56 -2.81 12.78
N LEU A 85 -6.99 -1.85 13.57
CA LEU A 85 -7.32 -0.51 13.10
C LEU A 85 -6.12 0.41 13.34
N PHE A 86 -5.47 0.83 12.27
CA PHE A 86 -4.50 1.92 12.31
C PHE A 86 -5.22 3.25 12.12
N THR A 87 -5.19 4.11 13.13
CA THR A 87 -5.92 5.37 13.12
C THR A 87 -5.20 6.44 13.95
N THR A 88 -5.78 7.63 14.06
CA THR A 88 -5.20 8.69 14.89
C THR A 88 -5.42 8.40 16.39
N SER A 89 -4.54 8.92 17.23
CA SER A 89 -4.66 8.84 18.68
C SER A 89 -5.93 9.51 19.24
N THR A 90 -6.57 10.36 18.41
CA THR A 90 -7.82 11.06 18.73
C THR A 90 -9.08 10.26 18.40
N PHE A 91 -8.96 9.08 17.77
CA PHE A 91 -10.11 8.24 17.45
C PHE A 91 -10.93 7.92 18.69
N ARG A 92 -12.24 8.14 18.63
CA ARG A 92 -13.21 7.86 19.69
C ARG A 92 -14.47 7.28 19.08
N THR A 93 -15.13 6.40 19.85
CA THR A 93 -16.44 5.85 19.47
C THR A 93 -17.30 5.61 20.72
N VAL A 94 -18.60 5.71 20.58
CA VAL A 94 -19.60 5.37 21.61
C VAL A 94 -20.14 3.96 21.48
N SER A 95 -19.69 3.20 20.49
CA SER A 95 -20.16 1.85 20.20
C SER A 95 -19.77 0.86 21.30
N LYS A 96 -20.74 0.40 22.08
CA LYS A 96 -20.54 -0.63 23.12
C LYS A 96 -20.01 -1.95 22.53
N SER A 97 -20.44 -2.32 21.33
CA SER A 97 -19.97 -3.54 20.65
C SER A 97 -18.50 -3.43 20.26
N PHE A 98 -18.09 -2.27 19.74
CA PHE A 98 -16.70 -2.00 19.42
C PHE A 98 -15.82 -2.05 20.67
N HIS A 99 -16.25 -1.43 21.77
CA HIS A 99 -15.51 -1.48 23.04
C HIS A 99 -15.40 -2.91 23.61
N ARG A 100 -16.43 -3.76 23.49
CA ARG A 100 -16.31 -5.17 23.88
C ARG A 100 -15.25 -5.89 23.05
N LYS A 101 -15.27 -5.72 21.73
CA LYS A 101 -14.29 -6.31 20.80
C LYS A 101 -12.86 -5.80 20.99
N THR A 102 -12.68 -4.56 21.44
CA THR A 102 -11.35 -4.07 21.82
C THR A 102 -10.88 -4.65 23.14
N LYS A 103 -11.79 -4.87 24.11
CA LYS A 103 -11.47 -5.45 25.40
C LYS A 103 -11.08 -6.93 25.29
N ASP A 104 -11.74 -7.70 24.45
CA ASP A 104 -11.44 -9.12 24.23
C ASP A 104 -10.25 -9.35 23.25
N GLY A 105 -9.73 -8.29 22.64
CA GLY A 105 -8.59 -8.35 21.72
C GLY A 105 -8.93 -8.70 20.27
N SER A 106 -10.21 -8.91 19.95
CA SER A 106 -10.65 -9.14 18.56
C SER A 106 -10.43 -7.92 17.66
N ILE A 107 -10.48 -6.71 18.25
CA ILE A 107 -10.13 -5.46 17.59
C ILE A 107 -9.00 -4.80 18.37
N GLN A 108 -7.95 -4.39 17.70
CA GLN A 108 -6.80 -3.74 18.31
C GLN A 108 -6.54 -2.42 17.60
N LEU A 109 -6.40 -1.33 18.38
CA LEU A 109 -6.05 -0.02 17.86
C LEU A 109 -4.54 0.15 17.80
N ARG A 110 -4.07 0.81 16.74
CA ARG A 110 -2.67 1.20 16.54
C ARG A 110 -2.64 2.65 16.08
N ASP A 111 -1.72 3.42 16.62
CA ASP A 111 -1.56 4.81 16.21
C ASP A 111 -0.83 4.88 14.87
N LEU A 112 -1.40 5.63 13.93
CA LEU A 112 -0.69 6.08 12.74
C LEU A 112 0.31 7.17 13.11
N PRO A 113 1.47 7.23 12.43
CA PRO A 113 2.37 8.37 12.55
C PRO A 113 1.62 9.68 12.29
N SER A 114 1.78 10.66 13.17
CA SER A 114 1.10 11.96 13.08
C SER A 114 1.45 12.75 11.82
N THR A 115 2.54 12.39 11.17
CA THR A 115 3.00 13.00 9.90
C THR A 115 2.28 12.44 8.68
N LEU A 116 1.54 11.34 8.81
CA LEU A 116 0.80 10.74 7.70
C LEU A 116 -0.49 11.50 7.43
N SER A 117 -0.73 11.74 6.14
CA SER A 117 -1.96 12.31 5.64
C SER A 117 -2.42 11.50 4.44
N PHE A 118 -3.69 11.09 4.41
CA PHE A 118 -4.30 10.33 3.31
C PHE A 118 -5.26 11.24 2.52
N LYS A 119 -4.76 12.38 2.05
CA LYS A 119 -5.55 13.35 1.27
C LYS A 119 -5.69 12.98 -0.20
N LYS A 120 -4.72 12.22 -0.72
CA LYS A 120 -4.67 11.80 -2.11
C LYS A 120 -4.43 10.29 -2.20
N HIS A 121 -4.85 9.68 -3.27
CA HIS A 121 -4.56 8.28 -3.57
C HIS A 121 -3.05 7.96 -3.50
N THR A 122 -2.21 8.87 -3.99
CA THR A 122 -0.75 8.72 -3.93
C THR A 122 -0.19 8.67 -2.51
N ASP A 123 -0.88 9.24 -1.52
CA ASP A 123 -0.45 9.18 -0.12
C ASP A 123 -0.70 7.77 0.44
N VAL A 124 -1.85 7.17 0.10
CA VAL A 124 -2.20 5.78 0.43
C VAL A 124 -1.24 4.81 -0.24
N SER A 125 -1.05 4.95 -1.55
CA SER A 125 -0.12 4.11 -2.33
C SER A 125 1.30 4.21 -1.80
N GLY A 126 1.78 5.42 -1.50
CA GLY A 126 3.07 5.65 -0.88
C GLY A 126 3.22 4.97 0.47
N PHE A 127 2.19 5.04 1.33
CA PHE A 127 2.20 4.39 2.63
C PHE A 127 2.22 2.87 2.53
N MET A 128 1.37 2.29 1.69
CA MET A 128 1.26 0.84 1.50
C MET A 128 2.52 0.21 0.88
N THR A 129 3.28 0.97 0.12
CA THR A 129 4.52 0.50 -0.53
C THR A 129 5.78 0.68 0.32
N THR A 130 5.61 1.16 1.58
CA THR A 130 6.71 1.21 2.57
C THR A 130 6.70 -0.02 3.47
N PRO A 131 7.85 -0.44 4.03
CA PRO A 131 7.92 -1.57 4.96
C PRO A 131 7.15 -1.33 6.26
N TRP A 132 6.99 -0.08 6.68
CA TRP A 132 6.48 0.27 8.01
C TRP A 132 5.16 -0.42 8.37
N LEU A 133 4.14 -0.31 7.52
CA LEU A 133 2.83 -0.93 7.78
C LEU A 133 2.97 -2.45 7.97
N TRP A 134 3.66 -3.10 7.06
CA TRP A 134 3.80 -4.56 7.03
C TRP A 134 4.61 -5.08 8.21
N GLU A 135 5.64 -4.37 8.64
CA GLU A 135 6.44 -4.71 9.82
C GLU A 135 5.64 -4.67 11.13
N GLN A 136 4.62 -3.81 11.21
CA GLN A 136 3.70 -3.76 12.37
C GLN A 136 2.80 -5.01 12.48
N LEU A 137 2.72 -5.83 11.43
CA LEU A 137 1.81 -6.97 11.34
C LEU A 137 2.45 -8.30 11.75
N ALA A 138 3.75 -8.32 12.00
CA ALA A 138 4.42 -9.52 12.52
C ALA A 138 3.84 -9.93 13.90
N PRO A 139 3.69 -11.24 14.18
CA PRO A 139 4.14 -12.42 13.44
C PRO A 139 3.09 -13.03 12.49
N ALA A 140 2.11 -12.27 12.02
CA ALA A 140 1.13 -12.79 11.08
C ALA A 140 1.82 -13.32 9.80
N LYS A 141 1.18 -14.29 9.16
CA LYS A 141 1.58 -14.80 7.83
C LYS A 141 0.66 -14.29 6.74
N HIS A 142 -0.64 -14.18 7.06
CA HIS A 142 -1.66 -13.75 6.11
C HIS A 142 -2.32 -12.47 6.62
N VAL A 143 -2.43 -11.51 5.74
CA VAL A 143 -3.00 -10.20 6.00
C VAL A 143 -4.18 -9.99 5.06
N LEU A 144 -5.38 -9.85 5.60
CA LEU A 144 -6.55 -9.35 4.88
C LEU A 144 -6.58 -7.83 5.04
N LEU A 145 -6.21 -7.12 4.00
CA LEU A 145 -6.37 -5.66 3.95
C LEU A 145 -7.77 -5.34 3.43
N PHE A 146 -8.45 -4.38 4.06
CA PHE A 146 -9.74 -3.88 3.61
C PHE A 146 -9.87 -2.37 3.82
N GLN A 147 -10.69 -1.74 3.00
CA GLN A 147 -10.97 -0.30 3.02
C GLN A 147 -12.45 -0.03 3.36
N LEU A 148 -12.81 1.25 3.54
CA LEU A 148 -14.17 1.66 3.91
C LEU A 148 -15.23 1.38 2.81
N ASP A 149 -14.79 1.17 1.60
CA ASP A 149 -15.58 0.85 0.43
C ASP A 149 -15.60 -0.65 0.10
N SER A 150 -15.20 -1.48 1.05
CA SER A 150 -15.24 -2.93 0.94
C SER A 150 -16.30 -3.52 1.85
N ILE A 151 -16.86 -4.67 1.46
CA ILE A 151 -17.81 -5.42 2.29
C ILE A 151 -17.61 -6.93 2.09
N LEU A 152 -17.80 -7.73 3.14
CA LEU A 152 -17.84 -9.19 3.04
C LEU A 152 -19.29 -9.66 2.90
N CYS A 153 -19.49 -10.70 2.09
CA CYS A 153 -20.79 -11.26 1.84
C CYS A 153 -21.08 -12.41 2.83
N SER A 154 -22.00 -12.20 3.76
CA SER A 154 -22.32 -13.20 4.80
C SER A 154 -22.93 -14.49 4.26
N ASN A 155 -23.51 -14.45 3.07
CA ASN A 155 -24.14 -15.61 2.40
C ASN A 155 -23.26 -16.21 1.31
N SER A 156 -21.98 -15.82 1.23
CA SER A 156 -21.03 -16.43 0.31
C SER A 156 -20.81 -17.90 0.69
N PRO A 157 -20.71 -18.81 -0.30
CA PRO A 157 -20.28 -20.19 -0.06
C PRO A 157 -18.77 -20.30 0.20
N PHE A 158 -18.01 -19.20 0.06
CA PHE A 158 -16.57 -19.14 0.22
C PHE A 158 -16.19 -18.49 1.54
N GLU A 159 -15.07 -18.94 2.10
CA GLU A 159 -14.47 -18.40 3.32
C GLU A 159 -13.06 -17.86 3.03
N ILE A 160 -12.59 -16.93 3.85
CA ILE A 160 -11.24 -16.36 3.72
C ILE A 160 -10.13 -17.42 3.71
N ASN A 161 -10.34 -18.52 4.41
CA ASN A 161 -9.36 -19.60 4.52
C ASN A 161 -9.16 -20.38 3.21
N ASP A 162 -10.11 -20.32 2.27
CA ASP A 162 -10.03 -20.98 0.96
C ASP A 162 -8.95 -20.37 0.07
N TYR A 163 -8.45 -19.19 0.42
CA TYR A 163 -7.48 -18.42 -0.37
C TYR A 163 -6.06 -18.39 0.24
N LEU A 164 -5.82 -19.07 1.37
CA LEU A 164 -4.53 -18.98 2.09
C LEU A 164 -3.34 -19.59 1.33
N GLN A 165 -3.58 -20.37 0.28
CA GLN A 165 -2.52 -20.87 -0.60
C GLN A 165 -1.97 -19.82 -1.55
N TYR A 166 -2.67 -18.71 -1.74
CA TYR A 166 -2.24 -17.62 -2.62
C TYR A 166 -1.47 -16.54 -1.85
N ASP A 167 -0.52 -15.93 -2.53
CA ASP A 167 0.34 -14.91 -1.93
C ASP A 167 -0.21 -13.49 -2.08
N PHE A 168 -1.05 -13.29 -3.09
CA PHE A 168 -1.81 -12.06 -3.29
C PHE A 168 -3.09 -12.39 -4.06
N VAL A 169 -4.24 -12.01 -3.52
CA VAL A 169 -5.55 -12.08 -4.17
C VAL A 169 -6.38 -10.86 -3.82
N GLY A 170 -7.12 -10.36 -4.78
CA GLY A 170 -8.09 -9.26 -4.67
C GLY A 170 -9.09 -9.36 -5.81
N ALA A 171 -9.98 -8.38 -5.92
CA ALA A 171 -10.91 -8.30 -7.04
C ALA A 171 -10.14 -8.12 -8.35
N PRO A 172 -10.33 -8.97 -9.36
CA PRO A 172 -9.61 -8.83 -10.61
C PRO A 172 -10.06 -7.57 -11.34
N ILE A 173 -9.08 -6.81 -11.86
CA ILE A 173 -9.31 -5.61 -12.63
C ILE A 173 -9.59 -6.00 -14.06
N GLN A 174 -10.77 -5.61 -14.58
CA GLN A 174 -11.07 -5.78 -15.99
C GLN A 174 -10.27 -4.76 -16.82
N ASN A 175 -9.52 -5.25 -17.81
CA ASN A 175 -8.74 -4.40 -18.70
C ASN A 175 -9.61 -3.69 -19.74
N LEU A 176 -10.61 -2.92 -19.30
CA LEU A 176 -11.41 -2.06 -20.14
C LEU A 176 -10.80 -0.65 -20.17
N ALA A 177 -10.73 -0.08 -21.34
CA ALA A 177 -10.31 1.30 -21.55
C ALA A 177 -8.95 1.68 -20.87
N GLY A 178 -8.04 0.72 -20.77
CA GLY A 178 -6.71 0.96 -20.25
C GLY A 178 -6.61 1.11 -18.73
N TRP A 179 -7.48 0.51 -17.94
CA TRP A 179 -7.46 0.57 -16.47
C TRP A 179 -6.31 -0.25 -15.85
N GLY A 180 -5.59 -1.03 -16.66
CA GLY A 180 -4.45 -1.83 -16.21
C GLY A 180 -4.82 -3.27 -15.92
N LEU A 181 -3.93 -3.96 -15.21
CA LEU A 181 -4.03 -5.38 -14.89
C LEU A 181 -3.75 -5.62 -13.43
N GLY A 182 -4.34 -6.68 -12.90
CA GLY A 182 -4.04 -7.12 -11.55
C GLY A 182 -5.27 -7.26 -10.68
N PHE A 183 -5.09 -6.99 -9.41
CA PHE A 183 -6.15 -7.05 -8.41
C PHE A 183 -6.34 -5.68 -7.78
N ASN A 184 -7.59 -5.30 -7.52
CA ASN A 184 -7.88 -4.17 -6.64
C ASN A 184 -7.37 -4.45 -5.23
N GLY A 185 -6.66 -3.48 -4.67
CA GLY A 185 -6.00 -3.59 -3.36
C GLY A 185 -6.92 -3.30 -2.17
N GLY A 186 -8.10 -2.71 -2.40
CA GLY A 186 -9.02 -2.24 -1.36
C GLY A 186 -9.66 -3.37 -0.52
N LEU A 187 -9.83 -4.56 -1.12
CA LEU A 187 -10.08 -5.80 -0.41
C LEU A 187 -9.10 -6.85 -0.95
N SER A 188 -8.08 -7.17 -0.19
CA SER A 188 -7.04 -8.09 -0.66
C SER A 188 -6.44 -8.93 0.45
N LEU A 189 -6.17 -10.21 0.16
CA LEU A 189 -5.41 -11.10 1.02
C LEU A 189 -3.96 -11.16 0.53
N ARG A 190 -3.00 -11.06 1.45
CA ARG A 190 -1.57 -11.03 1.12
C ARG A 190 -0.75 -11.91 2.06
N ASN A 191 0.24 -12.58 1.52
CA ASN A 191 1.30 -13.22 2.29
C ASN A 191 2.27 -12.15 2.81
N LEU A 192 2.40 -12.04 4.13
CA LEU A 192 3.19 -10.97 4.76
C LEU A 192 4.68 -11.06 4.43
N ASP A 193 5.27 -12.26 4.48
CA ASP A 193 6.70 -12.45 4.25
C ASP A 193 7.09 -12.04 2.82
N LYS A 194 6.27 -12.42 1.83
CA LYS A 194 6.48 -12.06 0.43
C LYS A 194 6.22 -10.58 0.18
N THR A 195 5.18 -10.01 0.80
CA THR A 195 4.91 -8.57 0.73
C THR A 195 6.08 -7.77 1.31
N LEU A 196 6.59 -8.15 2.49
CA LEU A 196 7.77 -7.51 3.10
C LEU A 196 9.01 -7.63 2.21
N LYS A 197 9.23 -8.78 1.58
CA LYS A 197 10.33 -8.97 0.63
C LYS A 197 10.21 -7.99 -0.55
N ILE A 198 9.00 -7.80 -1.07
CA ILE A 198 8.74 -6.86 -2.17
C ILE A 198 9.05 -5.43 -1.74
N VAL A 199 8.45 -4.94 -0.65
CA VAL A 199 8.59 -3.52 -0.26
C VAL A 199 9.98 -3.17 0.26
N ARG A 200 10.76 -4.14 0.73
CA ARG A 200 12.15 -3.93 1.15
C ARG A 200 13.14 -3.87 -0.01
N ASN A 201 12.85 -4.59 -1.09
CA ASN A 201 13.76 -4.71 -2.23
C ASN A 201 13.40 -3.80 -3.41
N ASN A 202 12.28 -3.11 -3.36
CA ASN A 202 11.79 -2.27 -4.45
C ASN A 202 11.34 -0.91 -3.91
N ASN A 203 11.42 0.11 -4.76
CA ASN A 203 10.99 1.47 -4.43
C ASN A 203 9.92 1.94 -5.41
N TRP A 204 8.65 1.84 -4.99
CA TRP A 204 7.50 2.24 -5.81
C TRP A 204 7.61 3.69 -6.30
N THR A 205 7.97 4.64 -5.42
CA THR A 205 8.06 6.06 -5.78
C THR A 205 9.08 6.30 -6.89
N ALA A 206 10.25 5.65 -6.79
CA ALA A 206 11.29 5.76 -7.82
C ALA A 206 10.84 5.11 -9.14
N GLU A 207 10.20 3.95 -9.08
CA GLU A 207 9.73 3.24 -10.27
C GLU A 207 8.63 4.02 -10.99
N VAL A 208 7.66 4.60 -10.26
CA VAL A 208 6.61 5.45 -10.82
C VAL A 208 7.20 6.69 -11.47
N LYS A 209 8.20 7.33 -10.84
CA LYS A 209 8.89 8.47 -11.43
C LYS A 209 9.53 8.12 -12.77
N VAL A 210 10.29 7.02 -12.82
CA VAL A 210 10.91 6.54 -14.06
C VAL A 210 9.88 6.19 -15.13
N SER A 211 8.75 5.58 -14.73
CA SER A 211 7.66 5.24 -15.65
C SER A 211 7.07 6.50 -16.30
N ARG A 212 6.85 7.55 -15.51
CA ARG A 212 6.35 8.86 -16.00
C ARG A 212 7.34 9.52 -16.96
N GLU A 213 8.61 9.56 -16.59
CA GLU A 213 9.66 10.14 -17.45
C GLU A 213 9.77 9.43 -18.80
N LYS A 214 9.46 8.14 -18.85
CA LYS A 214 9.44 7.34 -20.09
C LYS A 214 8.10 7.42 -20.85
N GLY A 215 7.12 8.17 -20.35
CA GLY A 215 5.78 8.27 -20.97
C GLY A 215 4.98 6.96 -20.94
N LEU A 216 5.32 6.05 -20.04
CA LEU A 216 4.65 4.75 -19.87
C LEU A 216 3.40 4.84 -19.02
N ASP A 217 3.20 5.95 -18.30
CA ASP A 217 2.01 6.23 -17.52
C ASP A 217 0.86 6.58 -18.48
N GLY A 218 -0.17 5.74 -18.48
CA GLY A 218 -1.37 5.99 -19.27
C GLY A 218 -1.38 5.45 -20.69
N VAL A 219 -0.37 4.68 -21.10
CA VAL A 219 -0.44 3.99 -22.40
C VAL A 219 -1.60 3.00 -22.35
N PRO A 220 -2.60 3.13 -23.25
CA PRO A 220 -3.70 2.17 -23.31
C PRO A 220 -3.14 0.79 -23.60
N ILE A 221 -3.49 -0.18 -22.78
CA ILE A 221 -3.17 -1.55 -23.07
C ILE A 221 -4.13 -2.00 -24.16
N LEU A 222 -3.62 -2.34 -25.32
CA LEU A 222 -4.44 -2.91 -26.39
C LEU A 222 -5.12 -4.17 -25.83
N SER A 223 -6.45 -4.14 -25.75
CA SER A 223 -7.23 -5.27 -25.26
C SER A 223 -7.05 -6.46 -26.19
N THR A 224 -6.50 -7.53 -25.69
CA THR A 224 -6.47 -8.81 -26.42
C THR A 224 -7.79 -9.54 -26.37
N GLY A 225 -8.82 -8.96 -25.74
CA GLY A 225 -10.16 -9.55 -25.60
C GLY A 225 -10.22 -10.76 -24.65
N THR A 226 -9.13 -11.12 -24.00
CA THR A 226 -9.09 -12.22 -23.05
C THR A 226 -9.05 -11.68 -21.61
N ASN A 227 -9.98 -12.11 -20.79
CA ASN A 227 -10.00 -11.86 -19.33
C ASN A 227 -9.16 -12.90 -18.56
N ASP A 228 -8.35 -13.67 -19.26
CA ASP A 228 -7.54 -14.71 -18.64
C ASP A 228 -6.26 -14.12 -18.05
N ILE A 229 -6.14 -14.15 -16.72
CA ILE A 229 -4.91 -13.75 -16.02
C ILE A 229 -3.73 -14.58 -16.50
N ASN A 230 -3.93 -15.85 -16.88
CA ASN A 230 -2.88 -16.70 -17.40
C ASN A 230 -2.48 -16.34 -18.84
N ALA A 231 -3.36 -15.66 -19.59
CA ALA A 231 -3.04 -15.14 -20.94
C ALA A 231 -2.22 -13.84 -20.88
N ILE A 232 -2.03 -13.26 -19.71
CA ILE A 232 -1.30 -12.02 -19.47
C ILE A 232 0.17 -12.32 -19.14
N LEU A 233 0.76 -13.24 -19.87
CA LEU A 233 2.18 -13.54 -19.73
C LEU A 233 3.06 -12.44 -20.33
N PRO A 234 4.31 -12.28 -19.83
CA PRO A 234 5.27 -11.31 -20.38
C PRO A 234 5.44 -11.51 -21.88
N GLY A 235 5.10 -10.52 -22.68
CA GLY A 235 5.22 -10.54 -24.15
C GLY A 235 4.01 -10.00 -24.90
N HIS A 236 2.86 -9.82 -24.27
CA HIS A 236 1.63 -9.38 -24.96
C HIS A 236 1.30 -7.88 -24.82
N GLY A 237 2.29 -7.03 -24.53
CA GLY A 237 2.12 -5.56 -24.52
C GLY A 237 1.30 -5.00 -23.35
N ASN A 238 0.81 -5.84 -22.47
CA ASN A 238 -0.04 -5.48 -21.34
C ASN A 238 0.80 -5.39 -20.04
N SER A 239 1.09 -4.18 -19.60
CA SER A 239 1.80 -3.96 -18.32
C SER A 239 0.85 -3.38 -17.26
N PRO A 240 0.94 -3.82 -15.99
CA PRO A 240 0.24 -3.18 -14.88
C PRO A 240 0.57 -1.69 -14.81
N ARG A 241 -0.44 -0.87 -14.47
CA ARG A 241 -0.24 0.57 -14.23
C ARG A 241 0.38 0.77 -12.86
N ILE A 242 1.68 0.79 -12.79
CA ILE A 242 2.43 0.85 -11.51
C ILE A 242 2.24 2.14 -10.72
N GLN A 243 1.54 3.14 -11.27
CA GLN A 243 1.13 4.35 -10.52
C GLN A 243 0.15 4.06 -9.38
N TYR A 244 -0.56 2.93 -9.45
CA TYR A 244 -1.39 2.41 -8.37
C TYR A 244 -0.63 1.29 -7.65
N GLU A 245 -0.63 1.31 -6.34
CA GLU A 245 0.16 0.37 -5.54
C GLU A 245 -0.29 -1.07 -5.71
N ASP A 246 -1.58 -1.31 -5.91
CA ASP A 246 -2.17 -2.64 -6.09
C ASP A 246 -1.67 -3.30 -7.39
N GLN A 247 -1.64 -2.56 -8.49
CA GLN A 247 -1.09 -3.03 -9.76
C GLN A 247 0.43 -3.17 -9.70
N TRP A 248 1.11 -2.29 -8.96
CA TRP A 248 2.54 -2.43 -8.69
C TRP A 248 2.83 -3.69 -7.89
N PHE A 249 2.07 -3.97 -6.81
CA PHE A 249 2.20 -5.22 -6.07
C PHE A 249 1.93 -6.42 -6.96
N PHE A 250 0.87 -6.39 -7.78
CA PHE A 250 0.57 -7.48 -8.70
C PHE A 250 1.77 -7.78 -9.61
N LYS A 251 2.35 -6.77 -10.24
CA LYS A 251 3.56 -6.89 -11.04
C LYS A 251 4.71 -7.52 -10.24
N LYS A 252 4.96 -7.01 -9.03
CA LYS A 252 6.06 -7.51 -8.18
C LYS A 252 5.85 -8.93 -7.72
N PHE A 253 4.62 -9.35 -7.45
CA PHE A 253 4.31 -10.74 -7.15
C PHE A 253 4.50 -11.65 -8.37
N MET A 254 4.15 -11.21 -9.58
CA MET A 254 4.43 -11.97 -10.82
C MET A 254 5.94 -12.15 -11.05
N GLU A 255 6.74 -11.14 -10.71
CA GLU A 255 8.19 -11.17 -10.84
C GLU A 255 8.90 -11.93 -9.71
N LEU A 256 8.18 -12.24 -8.61
CA LEU A 256 8.78 -12.86 -7.42
C LEU A 256 8.83 -14.39 -7.56
N PRO A 257 10.03 -15.01 -7.60
CA PRO A 257 10.16 -16.46 -7.69
C PRO A 257 9.42 -17.19 -6.57
N GLY A 258 8.60 -18.18 -6.95
CA GLY A 258 7.80 -18.98 -6.05
C GLY A 258 6.57 -18.28 -5.46
N ALA A 259 6.18 -17.12 -5.99
CA ALA A 259 4.88 -16.53 -5.66
C ALA A 259 3.75 -17.26 -6.40
N ILE A 260 2.62 -17.41 -5.71
CA ILE A 260 1.42 -18.10 -6.21
C ILE A 260 0.28 -17.07 -6.25
N LEU A 261 -0.16 -16.74 -7.47
CA LEU A 261 -1.33 -15.91 -7.71
C LEU A 261 -2.51 -16.78 -8.15
N PRO A 262 -3.76 -16.46 -7.77
CA PRO A 262 -4.92 -17.22 -8.21
C PRO A 262 -5.21 -16.98 -9.69
N PRO A 263 -5.77 -17.97 -10.39
CA PRO A 263 -6.37 -17.74 -11.69
C PRO A 263 -7.64 -16.88 -11.59
N LEU A 264 -8.11 -16.33 -12.72
CA LEU A 264 -9.24 -15.41 -12.77
C LEU A 264 -10.52 -15.97 -12.12
N ASN A 265 -10.85 -17.22 -12.43
CA ASN A 265 -12.04 -17.88 -11.89
C ASN A 265 -12.01 -18.07 -10.37
N VAL A 266 -10.85 -18.05 -9.75
CA VAL A 266 -10.70 -18.09 -8.29
C VAL A 266 -10.72 -16.67 -7.73
N SER A 267 -10.03 -15.71 -8.35
CA SER A 267 -10.00 -14.34 -7.83
C SER A 267 -11.37 -13.67 -7.86
N THR A 268 -12.24 -13.98 -8.84
CA THR A 268 -13.64 -13.51 -8.88
C THR A 268 -14.47 -14.05 -7.74
N THR A 269 -14.21 -15.27 -7.24
CA THR A 269 -14.90 -15.80 -6.06
C THR A 269 -14.46 -15.13 -4.77
N PHE A 270 -13.22 -14.60 -4.72
CA PHE A 270 -12.71 -13.85 -3.57
C PHE A 270 -13.34 -12.47 -3.47
N SER A 271 -13.30 -11.69 -4.53
CA SER A 271 -13.88 -10.35 -4.53
C SER A 271 -14.24 -9.90 -5.94
N VAL A 272 -15.28 -9.07 -6.02
CA VAL A 272 -15.70 -8.43 -7.26
C VAL A 272 -15.58 -6.92 -7.17
N GLU A 273 -15.29 -6.30 -8.31
CA GLU A 273 -15.30 -4.87 -8.55
C GLU A 273 -15.86 -4.60 -9.94
N SER A 274 -15.05 -4.83 -10.98
CA SER A 274 -15.40 -4.61 -12.39
C SER A 274 -15.79 -5.88 -13.13
N ILE A 275 -15.43 -7.05 -12.60
CA ILE A 275 -15.83 -8.35 -13.16
C ILE A 275 -16.87 -8.97 -12.22
N PRO A 276 -18.12 -9.19 -12.69
CA PRO A 276 -19.19 -9.70 -11.84
C PRO A 276 -18.98 -11.18 -11.50
N TYR A 277 -19.44 -11.55 -10.31
CA TYR A 277 -19.66 -12.93 -9.84
C TYR A 277 -20.85 -12.95 -8.88
N ASP A 278 -21.70 -13.96 -8.93
CA ASP A 278 -23.00 -13.94 -8.23
C ASP A 278 -22.87 -14.01 -6.71
N THR A 279 -21.94 -14.81 -6.19
CA THR A 279 -21.80 -15.10 -4.76
C THR A 279 -20.35 -14.97 -4.29
N PRO A 280 -19.70 -13.80 -4.46
CA PRO A 280 -18.31 -13.61 -4.06
C PRO A 280 -18.17 -13.63 -2.53
N PHE A 281 -16.97 -13.91 -2.02
CA PHE A 281 -16.66 -13.72 -0.59
C PHE A 281 -16.74 -12.25 -0.18
N GLY A 282 -16.38 -11.33 -1.07
CA GLY A 282 -16.47 -9.90 -0.79
C GLY A 282 -16.66 -9.03 -2.03
N VAL A 283 -16.89 -7.76 -1.79
CA VAL A 283 -17.02 -6.71 -2.80
C VAL A 283 -16.10 -5.57 -2.44
N SER A 284 -15.38 -5.05 -3.41
CA SER A 284 -14.62 -3.79 -3.31
C SER A 284 -15.24 -2.81 -4.29
N PHE A 285 -15.64 -1.65 -3.80
CA PHE A 285 -16.23 -0.63 -4.66
C PHE A 285 -15.14 0.32 -5.16
N PHE A 286 -15.35 0.85 -6.35
CA PHE A 286 -14.49 1.91 -6.87
C PHE A 286 -14.78 3.20 -6.10
N SER A 287 -13.86 3.67 -5.26
CA SER A 287 -13.95 5.01 -4.70
C SER A 287 -13.45 6.01 -5.74
N SER A 288 -14.37 6.72 -6.37
CA SER A 288 -14.10 7.86 -7.27
C SER A 288 -13.45 9.02 -6.53
#